data_88197d8688657988bd15ad7db86290cf
#
_entry.id   88197d8688657988bd15ad7db86290cf
#
_cell.length_a   1.000
_cell.length_b   1.000
_cell.length_c   1.000
_cell.angle_alpha   90.00
_cell.angle_beta   90.00
_cell.angle_gamma   90.00
#
_symmetry.space_group_name_H-M   'P 1'
#
loop_
_entity.id
_entity.type
_entity.pdbx_description
1 polymer ?
#
loop_
_entity_poly.entity_id
_entity_poly.type
_entity_poly.pdbx_seq_one_letter_code
_entity_poly.pdbx_strand_id
1 'polypeptide(L)'
;VKLDLGRLIGSMALSGSTVFLLIVVAAAIAWIATTGNFLALLFAVPGAIGFGSYYLRRFTKSLRYSIAGTPDGIRVGFGLLSTSNETLPPGRIHSVQVSQPLLWRGPGWWEIKVNRAGHSSTKGADGQANTTILPVGDRNDVRRVLELMLPELLAQSAGEVHATDAVPSSDTASAPEPEAILSAINVIESGLESPGGPDDGFTNSPRRAAVLRWFSWRRNGFAITEGSLVLRKGAIWRKLVIVPQPRLQSVSMHQGPLLRPLGLAAVHLHTVSGPISADIGAIDRDAAIQFFEDVARVAVSAAQSDTTHRWRSGEATA
;
A
#
# COMPACT_ATOMS: atom_id res chain seq x y z
N VAL A 1 18.03 4.27 1.52
CA VAL A 1 17.25 5.36 2.14
C VAL A 1 17.56 5.37 3.64
N LYS A 2 17.96 6.51 4.17
CA LYS A 2 18.16 6.71 5.62
C LYS A 2 17.01 7.57 6.15
N LEU A 3 16.42 7.17 7.26
CA LEU A 3 15.32 7.89 7.87
C LEU A 3 15.84 9.15 8.60
N ASP A 4 15.22 10.30 8.32
CA ASP A 4 15.46 11.52 9.07
C ASP A 4 14.72 11.50 10.41
N LEU A 5 15.44 11.72 11.51
CA LEU A 5 14.89 11.73 12.87
C LEU A 5 13.80 12.78 13.04
N GLY A 6 13.98 13.96 12.43
CA GLY A 6 12.99 15.03 12.48
C GLY A 6 11.66 14.64 11.83
N ARG A 7 11.72 13.99 10.68
CA ARG A 7 10.53 13.45 9.99
C ARG A 7 9.84 12.36 10.83
N LEU A 8 10.61 11.50 11.51
CA LEU A 8 10.06 10.48 12.37
C LEU A 8 9.27 11.09 13.53
N ILE A 9 9.86 12.02 14.28
CA ILE A 9 9.20 12.71 15.39
C ILE A 9 7.97 13.47 14.89
N GLY A 10 8.09 14.21 13.79
CA GLY A 10 6.98 14.95 13.19
C GLY A 10 5.85 14.03 12.75
N SER A 11 6.15 12.86 12.17
CA SER A 11 5.15 11.88 11.77
C SER A 11 4.37 11.30 12.95
N MET A 12 5.03 11.13 14.09
CA MET A 12 4.41 10.69 15.34
C MET A 12 3.51 11.79 15.91
N ALA A 13 4.00 13.04 15.94
CA ALA A 13 3.22 14.19 16.40
C ALA A 13 1.95 14.41 15.54
N LEU A 14 2.04 14.22 14.22
CA LEU A 14 0.92 14.32 13.28
C LEU A 14 0.19 12.99 13.07
N SER A 15 0.31 12.02 13.99
CA SER A 15 -0.44 10.77 13.88
C SER A 15 -1.86 10.92 14.41
N GLY A 16 -2.79 10.12 13.85
CA GLY A 16 -4.17 10.11 14.32
C GLY A 16 -4.31 9.75 15.81
N SER A 17 -3.40 8.94 16.34
CA SER A 17 -3.35 8.60 17.77
C SER A 17 -3.01 9.81 18.64
N THR A 18 -2.11 10.69 18.19
CA THR A 18 -1.77 11.92 18.91
C THR A 18 -2.94 12.87 18.95
N VAL A 19 -3.62 13.04 17.82
CA VAL A 19 -4.83 13.88 17.75
C VAL A 19 -5.90 13.34 18.67
N PHE A 20 -6.14 12.02 18.65
CA PHE A 20 -7.10 11.40 19.57
C PHE A 20 -6.73 11.63 21.04
N LEU A 21 -5.46 11.46 21.42
CA LEU A 21 -4.98 11.75 22.75
C LEU A 21 -5.23 13.21 23.16
N LEU A 22 -4.90 14.16 22.27
CA LEU A 22 -5.13 15.59 22.53
C LEU A 22 -6.61 15.90 22.73
N ILE A 23 -7.50 15.28 21.94
CA ILE A 23 -8.96 15.43 22.11
C ILE A 23 -9.41 14.88 23.47
N VAL A 24 -8.94 13.68 23.87
CA VAL A 24 -9.29 13.08 25.15
C VAL A 24 -8.80 13.94 26.33
N VAL A 25 -7.57 14.44 26.25
CA VAL A 25 -7.01 15.34 27.28
C VAL A 25 -7.79 16.65 27.33
N ALA A 26 -8.10 17.27 26.21
CA ALA A 26 -8.90 18.49 26.16
C ALA A 26 -10.32 18.27 26.72
N ALA A 27 -10.95 17.16 26.40
CA ALA A 27 -12.27 16.79 26.95
C ALA A 27 -12.21 16.57 28.47
N ALA A 28 -11.16 15.93 28.99
CA ALA A 28 -10.96 15.74 30.43
C ALA A 28 -10.77 17.08 31.17
N ILE A 29 -9.97 17.98 30.59
CA ILE A 29 -9.77 19.34 31.14
C ILE A 29 -11.09 20.11 31.15
N ALA A 30 -11.85 20.09 30.05
CA ALA A 30 -13.13 20.75 29.98
C ALA A 30 -14.14 20.19 31.00
N TRP A 31 -14.16 18.87 31.18
CA TRP A 31 -15.01 18.22 32.19
C TRP A 31 -14.67 18.68 33.61
N ILE A 32 -13.38 18.70 33.96
CA ILE A 32 -12.93 19.17 35.29
C ILE A 32 -13.29 20.63 35.50
N ALA A 33 -13.09 21.47 34.48
CA ALA A 33 -13.38 22.90 34.57
C ALA A 33 -14.88 23.19 34.76
N THR A 34 -15.77 22.37 34.17
CA THR A 34 -17.23 22.58 34.25
C THR A 34 -17.87 21.94 35.49
N THR A 35 -17.37 20.78 35.92
CA THR A 35 -18.00 20.01 37.02
C THR A 35 -17.25 20.07 38.34
N GLY A 36 -15.99 20.53 38.34
CA GLY A 36 -15.11 20.45 39.49
C GLY A 36 -14.74 19.02 39.92
N ASN A 37 -15.12 18.02 39.12
CA ASN A 37 -14.97 16.61 39.45
C ASN A 37 -13.70 16.01 38.85
N PHE A 38 -12.78 15.58 39.71
CA PHE A 38 -11.48 15.00 39.33
C PHE A 38 -11.55 13.53 38.92
N LEU A 39 -12.73 12.88 38.92
CA LEU A 39 -12.88 11.49 38.48
C LEU A 39 -12.36 11.25 37.07
N ALA A 40 -12.38 12.27 36.19
CA ALA A 40 -11.80 12.18 34.85
C ALA A 40 -10.30 11.82 34.87
N LEU A 41 -9.55 12.22 35.91
CA LEU A 41 -8.12 11.88 36.04
C LEU A 41 -7.89 10.38 36.27
N LEU A 42 -8.84 9.68 36.90
CA LEU A 42 -8.76 8.24 37.11
C LEU A 42 -8.64 7.46 35.77
N PHE A 43 -9.23 7.98 34.71
CA PHE A 43 -9.16 7.39 33.37
C PHE A 43 -8.07 8.04 32.51
N ALA A 44 -7.84 9.34 32.66
CA ALA A 44 -6.87 10.08 31.84
C ALA A 44 -5.41 9.67 32.16
N VAL A 45 -5.08 9.43 33.46
CA VAL A 45 -3.71 9.09 33.87
C VAL A 45 -3.27 7.72 33.33
N PRO A 46 -4.02 6.62 33.53
CA PRO A 46 -3.67 5.33 32.92
C PRO A 46 -3.63 5.39 31.39
N GLY A 47 -4.54 6.13 30.78
CA GLY A 47 -4.54 6.40 29.34
C GLY A 47 -3.24 7.07 28.89
N ALA A 48 -2.81 8.14 29.54
CA ALA A 48 -1.57 8.86 29.22
C ALA A 48 -0.32 7.95 29.37
N ILE A 49 -0.26 7.11 30.39
CA ILE A 49 0.83 6.15 30.59
C ILE A 49 0.83 5.11 29.47
N GLY A 50 -0.32 4.56 29.09
CA GLY A 50 -0.47 3.61 27.99
C GLY A 50 -0.02 4.21 26.65
N PHE A 51 -0.45 5.43 26.35
CA PHE A 51 -0.02 6.17 25.17
C PHE A 51 1.47 6.49 25.20
N GLY A 52 2.01 6.94 26.31
CA GLY A 52 3.45 7.19 26.47
C GLY A 52 4.28 5.93 26.17
N SER A 53 3.87 4.79 26.71
CA SER A 53 4.49 3.49 26.46
C SER A 53 4.39 3.08 24.99
N TYR A 54 3.24 3.30 24.36
CA TYR A 54 3.04 3.05 22.92
C TYR A 54 3.99 3.90 22.06
N TYR A 55 4.10 5.22 22.35
CA TYR A 55 5.00 6.10 21.62
C TYR A 55 6.45 5.75 21.82
N LEU A 56 6.86 5.44 23.04
CA LEU A 56 8.23 5.05 23.35
C LEU A 56 8.62 3.78 22.55
N ARG A 57 7.75 2.77 22.56
CA ARG A 57 7.98 1.54 21.77
C ARG A 57 8.04 1.82 20.27
N ARG A 58 7.12 2.64 19.74
CA ARG A 58 7.10 2.99 18.31
C ARG A 58 8.36 3.76 17.94
N PHE A 59 8.79 4.71 18.77
CA PHE A 59 10.00 5.49 18.56
C PHE A 59 11.26 4.63 18.56
N THR A 60 11.46 3.82 19.59
CA THR A 60 12.64 2.95 19.69
C THR A 60 12.76 1.95 18.55
N LYS A 61 11.64 1.42 18.06
CA LYS A 61 11.60 0.51 16.91
C LYS A 61 11.90 1.21 15.58
N SER A 62 11.52 2.47 15.43
CA SER A 62 11.71 3.21 14.17
C SER A 62 13.05 3.94 14.08
N LEU A 63 13.85 3.93 15.16
CA LEU A 63 15.19 4.50 15.15
C LEU A 63 16.16 3.62 14.36
N ARG A 64 17.13 4.27 13.68
CA ARG A 64 18.15 3.64 12.81
C ARG A 64 17.56 2.79 11.68
N TYR A 65 16.46 3.25 11.12
CA TYR A 65 15.84 2.61 9.97
C TYR A 65 16.68 2.84 8.73
N SER A 66 17.09 1.77 8.05
CA SER A 66 17.85 1.82 6.82
C SER A 66 17.32 0.83 5.80
N ILE A 67 17.20 1.26 4.56
CA ILE A 67 16.78 0.42 3.44
C ILE A 67 17.90 0.43 2.42
N ALA A 68 18.40 -0.76 2.05
CA ALA A 68 19.39 -0.94 1.01
C ALA A 68 18.95 -2.05 0.05
N GLY A 69 19.15 -1.82 -1.25
CA GLY A 69 19.06 -2.87 -2.24
C GLY A 69 20.31 -3.76 -2.16
N THR A 70 20.12 -5.06 -2.23
CA THR A 70 21.19 -6.07 -2.33
C THR A 70 20.89 -7.00 -3.49
N PRO A 71 21.87 -7.74 -4.02
CA PRO A 71 21.60 -8.72 -5.08
C PRO A 71 20.51 -9.74 -4.70
N ASP A 72 20.38 -10.05 -3.42
CA ASP A 72 19.41 -11.02 -2.89
C ASP A 72 18.03 -10.39 -2.55
N GLY A 73 17.83 -9.09 -2.80
CA GLY A 73 16.61 -8.36 -2.50
C GLY A 73 16.82 -7.12 -1.65
N ILE A 74 15.78 -6.72 -0.91
CA ILE A 74 15.81 -5.52 -0.08
C ILE A 74 16.24 -5.89 1.34
N ARG A 75 17.29 -5.25 1.81
CA ARG A 75 17.72 -5.35 3.20
C ARG A 75 17.14 -4.20 4.00
N VAL A 76 16.35 -4.54 5.00
CA VAL A 76 15.76 -3.57 5.94
C VAL A 76 16.43 -3.76 7.30
N GLY A 77 17.10 -2.72 7.77
CA GLY A 77 17.69 -2.67 9.11
C GLY A 77 16.86 -1.74 10.00
N PHE A 78 16.51 -2.18 11.20
CA PHE A 78 15.75 -1.37 12.16
C PHE A 78 16.10 -1.72 13.62
N GLY A 79 15.87 -0.75 14.53
CA GLY A 79 16.01 -0.89 15.95
C GLY A 79 17.25 -0.18 16.54
N LEU A 80 17.07 0.40 17.73
CA LEU A 80 18.12 1.06 18.48
C LEU A 80 18.78 0.13 19.50
N LEU A 81 17.98 -0.62 20.24
CA LEU A 81 18.42 -1.51 21.33
C LEU A 81 18.69 -2.95 20.85
N SER A 82 17.97 -3.36 19.81
CA SER A 82 18.15 -4.65 19.14
C SER A 82 18.16 -4.39 17.64
N THR A 83 19.32 -4.54 17.02
CA THR A 83 19.44 -4.40 15.56
C THR A 83 18.90 -5.66 14.89
N SER A 84 17.79 -5.52 14.19
CA SER A 84 17.29 -6.57 13.31
C SER A 84 17.59 -6.20 11.87
N ASN A 85 18.27 -7.10 11.17
CA ASN A 85 18.50 -6.99 9.73
C ASN A 85 17.69 -8.07 9.04
N GLU A 86 16.82 -7.68 8.16
CA GLU A 86 15.99 -8.61 7.42
C GLU A 86 16.17 -8.39 5.93
N THR A 87 16.44 -9.46 5.20
CA THR A 87 16.48 -9.44 3.73
C THR A 87 15.15 -9.95 3.20
N LEU A 88 14.53 -9.16 2.37
CA LEU A 88 13.24 -9.43 1.73
C LEU A 88 13.48 -9.71 0.24
N PRO A 89 13.49 -10.97 -0.19
CA PRO A 89 13.51 -11.29 -1.61
C PRO A 89 12.23 -10.75 -2.30
N PRO A 90 12.32 -10.17 -3.50
CA PRO A 90 11.16 -9.63 -4.23
C PRO A 90 10.02 -10.63 -4.37
N GLY A 91 10.35 -11.90 -4.64
CA GLY A 91 9.37 -12.99 -4.77
C GLY A 91 8.55 -13.33 -3.52
N ARG A 92 8.86 -12.78 -2.35
CA ARG A 92 8.09 -12.96 -1.11
C ARG A 92 7.15 -11.82 -0.78
N ILE A 93 7.13 -10.75 -1.60
CA ILE A 93 6.25 -9.61 -1.43
C ILE A 93 4.93 -9.90 -2.15
N HIS A 94 3.85 -10.04 -1.40
CA HIS A 94 2.53 -10.38 -1.92
C HIS A 94 1.61 -9.18 -2.12
N SER A 95 1.78 -8.14 -1.36
CA SER A 95 1.10 -6.86 -1.58
C SER A 95 1.88 -5.72 -0.92
N VAL A 96 1.80 -4.55 -1.53
CA VAL A 96 2.40 -3.31 -1.04
C VAL A 96 1.31 -2.29 -0.84
N GLN A 97 1.28 -1.65 0.31
CA GLN A 97 0.37 -0.54 0.60
C GLN A 97 1.15 0.73 0.84
N VAL A 98 0.87 1.74 0.03
CA VAL A 98 1.31 3.11 0.27
C VAL A 98 0.17 3.89 0.91
N SER A 99 0.41 4.54 2.03
CA SER A 99 -0.64 5.27 2.76
C SER A 99 -0.21 6.66 3.19
N GLN A 100 -1.19 7.59 3.18
CA GLN A 100 -0.99 8.97 3.59
C GLN A 100 -2.15 9.42 4.48
N PRO A 101 -1.94 9.53 5.80
CA PRO A 101 -2.89 10.18 6.69
C PRO A 101 -3.13 11.64 6.33
N LEU A 102 -4.28 12.19 6.71
CA LEU A 102 -4.67 13.56 6.38
C LEU A 102 -3.61 14.60 6.79
N LEU A 103 -3.11 14.51 8.02
CA LEU A 103 -2.16 15.47 8.57
C LEU A 103 -0.76 15.38 7.92
N TRP A 104 -0.45 14.24 7.30
CA TRP A 104 0.82 14.05 6.59
C TRP A 104 0.83 14.65 5.18
N ARG A 105 -0.33 15.13 4.70
CA ARG A 105 -0.42 15.78 3.39
C ARG A 105 0.32 17.12 3.34
N GLY A 106 0.27 17.88 4.45
CA GLY A 106 0.99 19.16 4.51
C GLY A 106 2.49 19.01 4.26
N PRO A 107 3.19 18.16 5.00
CA PRO A 107 4.61 17.89 4.77
C PRO A 107 4.89 16.90 3.62
N GLY A 108 3.87 16.32 2.97
CA GLY A 108 4.04 15.37 1.87
C GLY A 108 4.60 14.00 2.28
N TRP A 109 4.31 13.54 3.50
CA TRP A 109 4.84 12.27 4.01
C TRP A 109 3.95 11.08 3.69
N TRP A 110 4.59 9.91 3.54
CA TRP A 110 3.99 8.64 3.17
C TRP A 110 4.55 7.50 4.02
N GLU A 111 3.77 6.44 4.15
CA GLU A 111 4.15 5.18 4.80
C GLU A 111 4.00 4.03 3.80
N ILE A 112 4.96 3.08 3.80
CA ILE A 112 4.87 1.85 3.00
C ILE A 112 4.82 0.65 3.93
N LYS A 113 3.81 -0.19 3.72
CA LYS A 113 3.65 -1.50 4.35
C LYS A 113 3.62 -2.61 3.31
N VAL A 114 3.97 -3.83 3.73
CA VAL A 114 3.94 -5.01 2.87
C VAL A 114 3.27 -6.19 3.56
N ASN A 115 2.59 -7.03 2.76
CA ASN A 115 2.30 -8.40 3.15
C ASN A 115 3.35 -9.32 2.54
N ARG A 116 3.89 -10.25 3.32
CA ARG A 116 4.92 -11.18 2.89
C ARG A 116 4.60 -12.61 3.30
N ALA A 117 5.06 -13.58 2.50
CA ALA A 117 4.96 -14.98 2.84
C ALA A 117 5.90 -15.34 4.01
N GLY A 118 5.47 -16.25 4.88
CA GLY A 118 6.32 -16.86 5.91
C GLY A 118 6.30 -16.16 7.27
N HIS A 119 5.54 -15.08 7.45
CA HIS A 119 5.24 -14.57 8.78
C HIS A 119 3.76 -14.77 9.08
N SER A 120 3.47 -15.70 9.98
CA SER A 120 2.13 -15.81 10.56
C SER A 120 1.74 -14.45 11.17
N SER A 121 0.50 -14.09 10.98
CA SER A 121 -0.14 -12.92 11.59
C SER A 121 -0.16 -13.05 13.12
N THR A 122 0.99 -12.97 13.76
CA THR A 122 1.03 -12.71 15.19
C THR A 122 0.39 -11.33 15.38
N LYS A 123 -0.86 -11.34 15.83
CA LYS A 123 -1.65 -10.16 16.19
C LYS A 123 -1.00 -9.45 17.38
N GLY A 124 0.16 -8.85 17.17
CA GLY A 124 0.90 -8.11 18.18
C GLY A 124 1.68 -6.94 17.59
N ALA A 125 2.09 -6.02 18.45
CA ALA A 125 2.88 -4.86 18.06
C ALA A 125 4.18 -5.25 17.30
N ASP A 126 4.69 -6.45 17.53
CA ASP A 126 5.90 -6.98 16.89
C ASP A 126 5.65 -7.46 15.46
N GLY A 127 4.49 -8.06 15.17
CA GLY A 127 4.11 -8.46 13.81
C GLY A 127 3.88 -7.27 12.88
N GLN A 128 3.35 -6.16 13.40
CA GLN A 128 3.16 -4.94 12.61
C GLN A 128 4.47 -4.21 12.29
N ALA A 129 5.48 -4.28 13.15
CA ALA A 129 6.76 -3.63 12.94
C ALA A 129 7.52 -4.26 11.75
N ASN A 130 7.44 -5.58 11.61
CA ASN A 130 8.14 -6.32 10.55
C ASN A 130 7.48 -6.20 9.17
N THR A 131 6.30 -5.59 9.09
CA THR A 131 5.56 -5.36 7.82
C THR A 131 5.68 -3.93 7.32
N THR A 132 6.18 -2.99 8.13
CA THR A 132 6.41 -1.61 7.72
C THR A 132 7.81 -1.50 7.11
N ILE A 133 7.89 -1.21 5.81
CA ILE A 133 9.17 -1.03 5.10
C ILE A 133 9.63 0.42 5.15
N LEU A 134 8.75 1.37 5.04
CA LEU A 134 9.05 2.80 5.16
C LEU A 134 8.09 3.42 6.17
N PRO A 135 8.52 3.68 7.41
CA PRO A 135 7.65 4.25 8.44
C PRO A 135 7.20 5.68 8.13
N VAL A 136 8.08 6.46 7.53
CA VAL A 136 7.81 7.81 7.03
C VAL A 136 8.85 8.16 5.97
N GLY A 137 8.40 8.68 4.84
CA GLY A 137 9.27 9.14 3.76
C GLY A 137 8.56 10.16 2.91
N ASP A 138 9.31 10.90 2.12
CA ASP A 138 8.77 11.77 1.09
C ASP A 138 8.44 10.96 -0.19
N ARG A 139 7.95 11.65 -1.22
CA ARG A 139 7.60 11.04 -2.50
C ARG A 139 8.79 10.35 -3.18
N ASN A 140 9.97 10.95 -3.11
CA ASN A 140 11.18 10.39 -3.71
C ASN A 140 11.61 9.11 -2.97
N ASP A 141 11.47 9.10 -1.64
CA ASP A 141 11.72 7.91 -0.83
C ASP A 141 10.76 6.78 -1.19
N VAL A 142 9.46 7.09 -1.36
CA VAL A 142 8.43 6.13 -1.78
C VAL A 142 8.77 5.54 -3.13
N ARG A 143 9.08 6.39 -4.13
CA ARG A 143 9.45 5.94 -5.48
C ARG A 143 10.65 5.01 -5.43
N ARG A 144 11.74 5.42 -4.77
CA ARG A 144 12.97 4.62 -4.65
C ARG A 144 12.72 3.28 -3.94
N VAL A 145 11.87 3.25 -2.92
CA VAL A 145 11.53 2.01 -2.22
C VAL A 145 10.68 1.11 -3.10
N LEU A 146 9.70 1.64 -3.83
CA LEU A 146 8.90 0.88 -4.79
C LEU A 146 9.76 0.31 -5.92
N GLU A 147 10.71 1.08 -6.44
CA GLU A 147 11.69 0.64 -7.44
C GLU A 147 12.50 -0.57 -6.95
N LEU A 148 12.91 -0.56 -5.71
CA LEU A 148 13.63 -1.68 -5.11
C LEU A 148 12.75 -2.91 -4.84
N MET A 149 11.47 -2.68 -4.52
CA MET A 149 10.54 -3.76 -4.11
C MET A 149 9.92 -4.49 -5.29
N LEU A 150 9.70 -3.78 -6.38
CA LEU A 150 8.97 -4.25 -7.56
C LEU A 150 9.80 -4.03 -8.84
N PRO A 151 11.05 -4.56 -8.89
CA PRO A 151 11.92 -4.35 -10.04
C PRO A 151 11.32 -4.88 -11.35
N GLU A 152 10.50 -5.92 -11.26
CA GLU A 152 9.84 -6.52 -12.44
C GLU A 152 8.84 -5.56 -13.11
N LEU A 153 8.13 -4.74 -12.31
CA LEU A 153 7.21 -3.72 -12.83
C LEU A 153 7.95 -2.58 -13.54
N LEU A 154 9.23 -2.39 -13.20
CA LEU A 154 10.05 -1.32 -13.76
C LEU A 154 10.92 -1.81 -14.92
N ALA A 155 11.35 -3.08 -14.87
CA ALA A 155 12.12 -3.69 -15.96
C ALA A 155 11.27 -3.81 -17.23
N GLN A 156 9.97 -4.09 -17.10
CA GLN A 156 9.05 -4.12 -18.25
C GLN A 156 8.93 -2.73 -18.89
N SER A 157 8.92 -1.65 -18.11
CA SER A 157 8.91 -0.28 -18.64
C SER A 157 10.26 0.18 -19.22
N ALA A 158 11.37 -0.43 -18.83
CA ALA A 158 12.72 -0.09 -19.31
C ALA A 158 13.17 -0.95 -20.52
N GLY A 159 12.64 -2.16 -20.65
CA GLY A 159 13.01 -3.09 -21.72
C GLY A 159 12.60 -2.61 -23.12
N GLU A 160 11.60 -1.75 -23.23
CA GLU A 160 11.12 -1.24 -24.51
C GLU A 160 11.88 -0.01 -25.03
N VAL A 161 12.61 0.69 -24.16
CA VAL A 161 13.45 1.83 -24.61
C VAL A 161 14.73 1.36 -25.29
N HIS A 162 15.16 0.11 -25.08
CA HIS A 162 16.39 -0.44 -25.69
C HIS A 162 16.15 -1.30 -26.94
N ALA A 163 14.89 -1.56 -27.32
CA ALA A 163 14.56 -2.36 -28.54
C ALA A 163 14.48 -1.54 -29.82
N THR A 164 14.81 -0.24 -29.79
CA THR A 164 14.65 0.65 -30.96
C THR A 164 15.80 0.58 -31.97
N ASP A 165 16.83 -0.25 -31.74
CA ASP A 165 17.98 -0.41 -32.67
C ASP A 165 18.02 -1.75 -33.43
N ALA A 166 16.94 -2.54 -33.43
CA ALA A 166 16.85 -3.76 -34.25
C ALA A 166 15.97 -3.56 -35.49
N VAL A 167 16.57 -3.78 -36.65
CA VAL A 167 16.02 -3.75 -38.02
C VAL A 167 14.68 -4.49 -38.11
N PRO A 168 13.66 -3.94 -38.81
CA PRO A 168 12.34 -4.56 -38.95
C PRO A 168 12.37 -5.76 -39.88
N SER A 169 12.18 -6.96 -39.38
CA SER A 169 11.75 -8.11 -40.17
C SER A 169 10.23 -8.26 -40.05
N SER A 170 9.59 -8.11 -41.19
CA SER A 170 8.17 -8.30 -41.43
C SER A 170 7.75 -9.73 -41.08
N ASP A 171 6.88 -9.89 -40.08
CA ASP A 171 5.71 -10.77 -40.13
C ASP A 171 4.81 -10.58 -38.91
N THR A 172 3.62 -10.19 -39.20
CA THR A 172 2.33 -10.11 -38.56
C THR A 172 2.18 -10.82 -37.20
N ALA A 173 2.41 -10.09 -36.12
CA ALA A 173 1.71 -10.27 -34.85
C ALA A 173 1.50 -8.87 -34.27
N SER A 174 0.25 -8.49 -34.02
CA SER A 174 -0.15 -7.18 -33.50
C SER A 174 0.66 -6.85 -32.25
N ALA A 175 1.64 -5.96 -32.39
CA ALA A 175 2.32 -5.34 -31.26
C ALA A 175 1.29 -4.56 -30.45
N PRO A 176 1.28 -4.65 -29.11
CA PRO A 176 0.45 -3.79 -28.29
C PRO A 176 0.82 -2.32 -28.55
N GLU A 177 -0.20 -1.49 -28.72
CA GLU A 177 -0.08 -0.05 -28.95
C GLU A 177 0.81 0.61 -27.89
N PRO A 178 1.70 1.55 -28.25
CA PRO A 178 2.60 2.22 -27.31
C PRO A 178 1.89 3.06 -26.22
N GLU A 179 0.60 3.27 -26.30
CA GLU A 179 -0.22 3.94 -25.28
C GLU A 179 -0.50 3.07 -24.05
N ALA A 180 -0.41 1.73 -24.16
CA ALA A 180 -0.61 0.82 -23.01
C ALA A 180 0.55 0.84 -22.01
N ILE A 181 1.68 1.45 -22.37
CA ILE A 181 2.94 1.45 -21.63
C ILE A 181 3.17 2.76 -20.84
N LEU A 182 2.21 3.60 -20.70
CA LEU A 182 2.23 4.64 -19.66
C LEU A 182 2.09 3.98 -18.29
N SER A 183 3.04 3.23 -18.13
CA SER A 183 3.61 2.32 -17.20
C SER A 183 2.95 2.34 -15.82
N ALA A 184 2.98 1.19 -15.16
CA ALA A 184 2.63 0.97 -13.76
C ALA A 184 3.08 2.13 -12.85
N ILE A 185 4.19 2.79 -13.15
CA ILE A 185 4.70 3.96 -12.42
C ILE A 185 3.74 5.15 -12.54
N ASN A 186 3.30 5.51 -13.74
CA ASN A 186 2.38 6.65 -13.91
C ASN A 186 1.04 6.39 -13.24
N VAL A 187 0.53 5.15 -13.31
CA VAL A 187 -0.69 4.74 -12.60
C VAL A 187 -0.49 4.81 -11.10
N ILE A 188 0.66 4.36 -10.59
CA ILE A 188 0.99 4.45 -9.16
C ILE A 188 1.10 5.91 -8.73
N GLU A 189 1.82 6.74 -9.47
CA GLU A 189 1.97 8.18 -9.17
C GLU A 189 0.63 8.92 -9.22
N SER A 190 -0.16 8.68 -10.26
CA SER A 190 -1.53 9.17 -10.37
C SER A 190 -2.39 8.67 -9.20
N GLY A 191 -2.27 7.40 -8.85
CA GLY A 191 -2.96 6.79 -7.71
C GLY A 191 -2.61 7.43 -6.38
N LEU A 192 -1.40 7.91 -6.19
CA LEU A 192 -0.98 8.61 -4.97
C LEU A 192 -1.55 10.02 -4.90
N GLU A 193 -1.55 10.77 -5.99
CA GLU A 193 -1.83 12.21 -6.00
C GLU A 193 -3.24 12.58 -6.40
N SER A 194 -3.79 11.91 -7.42
CA SER A 194 -5.09 12.29 -7.98
C SER A 194 -6.19 12.36 -6.91
N PRO A 195 -7.00 13.41 -6.91
CA PRO A 195 -8.20 13.50 -6.09
C PRO A 195 -9.32 12.56 -6.57
N GLY A 196 -9.13 11.91 -7.72
CA GLY A 196 -10.11 11.11 -8.44
C GLY A 196 -10.75 11.88 -9.58
N GLY A 197 -10.61 11.38 -10.79
CA GLY A 197 -11.11 11.98 -12.02
C GLY A 197 -11.23 10.95 -13.14
N PRO A 198 -11.83 11.29 -14.30
CA PRO A 198 -11.98 10.36 -15.41
C PRO A 198 -10.65 10.00 -16.08
N ASP A 199 -9.66 10.92 -16.03
CA ASP A 199 -8.40 10.80 -16.80
C ASP A 199 -7.21 10.36 -15.93
N ASP A 200 -7.47 9.73 -14.78
CA ASP A 200 -6.43 9.37 -13.83
C ASP A 200 -5.94 7.91 -13.97
N GLY A 201 -6.37 7.21 -15.00
CA GLY A 201 -5.99 5.82 -15.27
C GLY A 201 -6.70 4.80 -14.35
N PHE A 202 -7.71 5.22 -13.58
CA PHE A 202 -8.48 4.36 -12.69
C PHE A 202 -9.94 4.23 -13.13
N THR A 203 -10.46 3.02 -13.07
CA THR A 203 -11.91 2.79 -13.10
C THR A 203 -12.49 3.19 -11.75
N ASN A 204 -13.08 4.37 -11.68
CA ASN A 204 -13.56 4.99 -10.46
C ASN A 204 -14.98 4.56 -10.09
N SER A 205 -15.33 4.65 -8.82
CA SER A 205 -16.71 4.42 -8.34
C SER A 205 -17.68 5.42 -8.98
N PRO A 206 -18.89 4.99 -9.40
CA PRO A 206 -19.90 5.86 -9.97
C PRO A 206 -20.47 6.83 -8.92
N ARG A 207 -21.10 7.92 -9.39
CA ARG A 207 -21.68 8.94 -8.49
C ARG A 207 -22.70 8.37 -7.49
N ARG A 208 -23.45 7.33 -7.87
CA ARG A 208 -24.40 6.65 -6.96
C ARG A 208 -23.73 6.00 -5.75
N ALA A 209 -22.43 5.70 -5.82
CA ALA A 209 -21.65 5.23 -4.68
C ALA A 209 -21.49 6.29 -3.58
N ALA A 210 -21.73 7.58 -3.91
CA ALA A 210 -21.67 8.67 -2.93
C ALA A 210 -22.66 8.49 -1.78
N VAL A 211 -23.76 7.80 -1.96
CA VAL A 211 -24.74 7.48 -0.90
C VAL A 211 -24.06 6.69 0.23
N LEU A 212 -23.14 5.77 -0.10
CA LEU A 212 -22.43 4.94 0.87
C LEU A 212 -21.04 5.51 1.24
N ARG A 213 -20.46 6.30 0.34
CA ARG A 213 -19.09 6.83 0.48
C ARG A 213 -19.01 8.31 0.07
N TRP A 214 -19.84 9.14 0.64
CA TRP A 214 -20.11 10.52 0.22
C TRP A 214 -18.85 11.38 -0.01
N PHE A 215 -17.82 11.23 0.79
CA PHE A 215 -16.56 12.00 0.65
C PHE A 215 -15.42 11.22 -0.01
N SER A 216 -15.51 9.90 -0.19
CA SER A 216 -14.40 9.09 -0.70
C SER A 216 -14.67 8.42 -2.05
N TRP A 217 -15.88 8.48 -2.59
CA TRP A 217 -16.29 7.80 -3.82
C TRP A 217 -15.45 8.20 -5.05
N ARG A 218 -15.07 9.47 -5.16
CA ARG A 218 -14.25 9.95 -6.29
C ARG A 218 -12.88 9.32 -6.34
N ARG A 219 -12.32 8.99 -5.18
CA ARG A 219 -10.98 8.42 -5.05
C ARG A 219 -11.01 6.90 -4.84
N ASN A 220 -12.14 6.28 -4.98
CA ASN A 220 -12.30 4.84 -4.85
C ASN A 220 -12.33 4.23 -6.25
N GLY A 221 -11.28 3.50 -6.64
CA GLY A 221 -11.12 2.94 -7.97
C GLY A 221 -10.03 1.90 -8.03
N PHE A 222 -9.97 1.19 -9.14
CA PHE A 222 -8.95 0.19 -9.45
C PHE A 222 -8.34 0.44 -10.82
N ALA A 223 -7.14 -0.07 -11.02
CA ALA A 223 -6.47 -0.13 -12.31
C ALA A 223 -5.77 -1.48 -12.46
N ILE A 224 -5.75 -2.00 -13.67
CA ILE A 224 -4.97 -3.17 -14.07
C ILE A 224 -3.80 -2.66 -14.89
N THR A 225 -2.58 -3.01 -14.47
CA THR A 225 -1.36 -2.69 -15.21
C THR A 225 -0.67 -3.98 -15.62
N GLU A 226 0.27 -3.90 -16.52
CA GLU A 226 1.14 -5.03 -16.83
C GLU A 226 1.90 -5.45 -15.56
N GLY A 227 1.64 -6.65 -15.07
CA GLY A 227 2.27 -7.22 -13.89
C GLY A 227 1.67 -6.85 -12.54
N SER A 228 0.73 -5.89 -12.43
CA SER A 228 0.11 -5.59 -11.13
C SER A 228 -1.34 -5.12 -11.18
N LEU A 229 -2.01 -5.31 -10.05
CA LEU A 229 -3.34 -4.80 -9.77
C LEU A 229 -3.22 -3.67 -8.74
N VAL A 230 -3.77 -2.51 -9.06
CA VAL A 230 -3.66 -1.31 -8.23
C VAL A 230 -5.03 -0.91 -7.73
N LEU A 231 -5.21 -0.90 -6.41
CA LEU A 231 -6.45 -0.49 -5.76
C LEU A 231 -6.23 0.83 -5.03
N ARG A 232 -7.04 1.81 -5.36
CA ARG A 232 -6.99 3.14 -4.75
C ARG A 232 -8.22 3.39 -3.90
N LYS A 233 -8.02 3.81 -2.65
CA LYS A 233 -9.13 4.09 -1.73
C LYS A 233 -8.82 5.20 -0.73
N GLY A 234 -9.88 5.77 -0.18
CA GLY A 234 -9.82 6.73 0.91
C GLY A 234 -9.53 8.17 0.49
N ALA A 235 -10.33 9.10 1.00
CA ALA A 235 -10.12 10.53 0.82
C ALA A 235 -9.42 11.16 2.02
N ILE A 236 -9.71 10.76 3.25
CA ILE A 236 -9.07 11.26 4.48
C ILE A 236 -7.73 10.52 4.70
N TRP A 237 -7.77 9.19 4.73
CA TRP A 237 -6.58 8.34 4.72
C TRP A 237 -6.41 7.78 3.33
N ARG A 238 -5.52 8.39 2.56
CA ARG A 238 -5.19 7.91 1.22
C ARG A 238 -4.48 6.58 1.32
N LYS A 239 -4.95 5.60 0.56
CA LYS A 239 -4.33 4.28 0.46
C LYS A 239 -4.26 3.87 -0.99
N LEU A 240 -3.11 3.38 -1.39
CA LEU A 240 -2.89 2.70 -2.66
C LEU A 240 -2.37 1.30 -2.33
N VAL A 241 -3.04 0.28 -2.81
CA VAL A 241 -2.63 -1.12 -2.62
C VAL A 241 -2.22 -1.67 -3.97
N ILE A 242 -1.00 -2.16 -4.06
CA ILE A 242 -0.41 -2.75 -5.25
C ILE A 242 -0.27 -4.24 -4.98
N VAL A 243 -0.84 -5.07 -5.84
CA VAL A 243 -0.78 -6.53 -5.78
C VAL A 243 -0.12 -7.03 -7.05
N PRO A 244 1.11 -7.57 -7.00
CA PRO A 244 1.73 -8.21 -8.15
C PRO A 244 0.87 -9.38 -8.63
N GLN A 245 0.61 -9.47 -9.94
CA GLN A 245 -0.27 -10.48 -10.52
C GLN A 245 0.16 -11.92 -10.19
N PRO A 246 1.47 -12.29 -10.24
CA PRO A 246 1.90 -13.64 -9.88
C PRO A 246 1.69 -14.00 -8.41
N ARG A 247 1.38 -13.03 -7.55
CA ARG A 247 1.16 -13.20 -6.10
C ARG A 247 -0.31 -13.24 -5.70
N LEU A 248 -1.20 -13.07 -6.66
CA LEU A 248 -2.62 -13.22 -6.44
C LEU A 248 -2.99 -14.69 -6.27
N GLN A 249 -3.70 -15.02 -5.20
CA GLN A 249 -4.17 -16.38 -4.93
C GLN A 249 -5.58 -16.61 -5.47
N SER A 250 -6.46 -15.65 -5.25
CA SER A 250 -7.84 -15.70 -5.76
C SER A 250 -8.47 -14.31 -5.74
N VAL A 251 -9.55 -14.15 -6.47
CA VAL A 251 -10.39 -12.96 -6.45
C VAL A 251 -11.81 -13.36 -6.05
N SER A 252 -12.45 -12.56 -5.23
CA SER A 252 -13.87 -12.75 -4.89
C SER A 252 -14.62 -11.44 -5.08
N MET A 253 -15.86 -11.58 -5.54
CA MET A 253 -16.81 -10.49 -5.69
C MET A 253 -18.03 -10.75 -4.83
N HIS A 254 -18.53 -9.75 -4.15
CA HIS A 254 -19.76 -9.87 -3.39
C HIS A 254 -20.64 -8.62 -3.53
N GLN A 255 -21.94 -8.85 -3.44
CA GLN A 255 -22.95 -7.81 -3.52
C GLN A 255 -23.92 -7.93 -2.35
N GLY A 256 -23.67 -7.14 -1.30
CA GLY A 256 -24.51 -7.10 -0.11
C GLY A 256 -25.86 -6.40 -0.35
N PRO A 257 -26.78 -6.44 0.63
CA PRO A 257 -28.12 -5.90 0.50
C PRO A 257 -28.16 -4.39 0.25
N LEU A 258 -27.17 -3.64 0.72
CA LEU A 258 -27.05 -2.19 0.47
C LEU A 258 -26.45 -1.86 -0.90
N LEU A 259 -25.64 -2.77 -1.46
CA LEU A 259 -25.00 -2.56 -2.76
C LEU A 259 -25.92 -2.92 -3.94
N ARG A 260 -26.81 -3.91 -3.75
CA ARG A 260 -27.73 -4.39 -4.80
C ARG A 260 -28.62 -3.31 -5.40
N PRO A 261 -29.40 -2.55 -4.61
CA PRO A 261 -30.32 -1.55 -5.17
C PRO A 261 -29.56 -0.40 -5.86
N LEU A 262 -28.30 -0.18 -5.50
CA LEU A 262 -27.45 0.84 -6.10
C LEU A 262 -26.68 0.33 -7.33
N GLY A 263 -26.81 -0.94 -7.73
CA GLY A 263 -26.04 -1.54 -8.81
C GLY A 263 -24.53 -1.51 -8.55
N LEU A 264 -24.13 -1.64 -7.27
CA LEU A 264 -22.75 -1.63 -6.83
C LEU A 264 -22.30 -3.02 -6.38
N ALA A 265 -20.99 -3.25 -6.41
CA ALA A 265 -20.36 -4.47 -5.90
C ALA A 265 -19.08 -4.15 -5.12
N ALA A 266 -18.58 -5.13 -4.42
CA ALA A 266 -17.27 -5.09 -3.78
C ALA A 266 -16.43 -6.26 -4.28
N VAL A 267 -15.13 -6.01 -4.46
CA VAL A 267 -14.15 -7.02 -4.86
C VAL A 267 -13.06 -7.12 -3.80
N HIS A 268 -12.60 -8.34 -3.57
CA HIS A 268 -11.49 -8.64 -2.68
C HIS A 268 -10.47 -9.51 -3.41
N LEU A 269 -9.23 -9.04 -3.43
CA LEU A 269 -8.08 -9.77 -3.95
C LEU A 269 -7.43 -10.52 -2.79
N HIS A 270 -7.48 -11.84 -2.84
CA HIS A 270 -6.89 -12.68 -1.81
C HIS A 270 -5.41 -12.87 -2.08
N THR A 271 -4.62 -12.48 -1.12
CA THR A 271 -3.17 -12.68 -1.06
C THR A 271 -2.83 -13.35 0.28
N VAL A 272 -1.55 -13.50 0.59
CA VAL A 272 -1.12 -13.99 1.90
C VAL A 272 -1.67 -13.08 3.01
N SER A 273 -2.11 -13.71 4.11
CA SER A 273 -2.60 -13.00 5.30
C SER A 273 -1.58 -12.02 5.84
N GLY A 274 -2.03 -10.80 6.15
CA GLY A 274 -1.18 -9.75 6.69
C GLY A 274 -1.99 -8.48 7.02
N PRO A 275 -1.33 -7.39 7.37
CA PRO A 275 -1.99 -6.14 7.75
C PRO A 275 -2.64 -5.39 6.58
N ILE A 276 -2.33 -5.77 5.34
CA ILE A 276 -2.88 -5.12 4.15
C ILE A 276 -4.07 -5.94 3.67
N SER A 277 -5.22 -5.28 3.53
CA SER A 277 -6.41 -5.82 2.88
C SER A 277 -6.55 -5.22 1.48
N ALA A 278 -6.48 -6.06 0.47
CA ALA A 278 -6.63 -5.70 -0.93
C ALA A 278 -8.11 -5.81 -1.34
N ASP A 279 -8.95 -4.97 -0.74
CA ASP A 279 -10.38 -4.90 -1.00
C ASP A 279 -10.76 -3.55 -1.61
N ILE A 280 -11.76 -3.55 -2.47
CA ILE A 280 -12.40 -2.35 -2.97
C ILE A 280 -13.92 -2.55 -2.96
N GLY A 281 -14.65 -1.62 -2.36
CA GLY A 281 -16.11 -1.68 -2.27
C GLY A 281 -16.77 -0.53 -3.00
N ALA A 282 -18.08 -0.69 -3.27
CA ALA A 282 -18.91 0.31 -3.90
C ALA A 282 -18.42 0.75 -5.30
N ILE A 283 -17.91 -0.18 -6.09
CA ILE A 283 -17.64 0.01 -7.52
C ILE A 283 -18.86 -0.37 -8.34
N ASP A 284 -18.90 0.04 -9.59
CA ASP A 284 -19.94 -0.36 -10.52
C ASP A 284 -20.02 -1.88 -10.63
N ARG A 285 -21.23 -2.46 -10.68
CA ARG A 285 -21.41 -3.91 -10.75
C ARG A 285 -20.79 -4.50 -12.01
N ASP A 286 -21.02 -3.88 -13.15
CA ASP A 286 -20.58 -4.43 -14.45
C ASP A 286 -19.06 -4.25 -14.58
N ALA A 287 -18.51 -3.13 -14.11
CA ALA A 287 -17.08 -2.93 -13.98
C ALA A 287 -16.43 -3.94 -13.01
N ALA A 288 -17.12 -4.32 -11.93
CA ALA A 288 -16.63 -5.35 -11.01
C ALA A 288 -16.60 -6.74 -11.65
N ILE A 289 -17.58 -7.08 -12.50
CA ILE A 289 -17.63 -8.34 -13.25
C ILE A 289 -16.48 -8.39 -14.25
N GLN A 290 -16.31 -7.32 -15.04
CA GLN A 290 -15.20 -7.23 -15.99
C GLN A 290 -13.85 -7.36 -15.28
N PHE A 291 -13.66 -6.61 -14.21
CA PHE A 291 -12.45 -6.70 -13.39
C PHE A 291 -12.20 -8.13 -12.86
N PHE A 292 -13.24 -8.81 -12.39
CA PHE A 292 -13.14 -10.19 -11.92
C PHE A 292 -12.70 -11.15 -13.05
N GLU A 293 -13.28 -11.03 -14.24
CA GLU A 293 -12.96 -11.85 -15.40
C GLU A 293 -11.53 -11.59 -15.90
N ASP A 294 -11.15 -10.32 -16.01
CA ASP A 294 -9.81 -9.91 -16.45
C ASP A 294 -8.74 -10.39 -15.46
N VAL A 295 -8.96 -10.18 -14.17
CA VAL A 295 -8.04 -10.62 -13.12
C VAL A 295 -7.92 -12.14 -13.09
N ALA A 296 -9.02 -12.88 -13.27
CA ALA A 296 -9.00 -14.34 -13.32
C ALA A 296 -8.16 -14.83 -14.52
N ARG A 297 -8.33 -14.21 -15.68
CA ARG A 297 -7.56 -14.53 -16.91
C ARG A 297 -6.08 -14.24 -16.72
N VAL A 298 -5.75 -13.07 -16.19
CA VAL A 298 -4.38 -12.64 -15.95
C VAL A 298 -3.69 -13.49 -14.90
N ALA A 299 -4.39 -13.89 -13.82
CA ALA A 299 -3.82 -14.75 -12.79
C ALA A 299 -3.39 -16.12 -13.32
N VAL A 300 -4.15 -16.70 -14.26
CA VAL A 300 -3.79 -17.97 -14.90
C VAL A 300 -2.53 -17.81 -15.77
N SER A 301 -2.45 -16.76 -16.59
CA SER A 301 -1.27 -16.51 -17.44
C SER A 301 -0.02 -16.16 -16.63
N ALA A 302 -0.17 -15.34 -15.58
CA ALA A 302 0.93 -14.95 -14.71
C ALA A 302 1.49 -16.14 -13.90
N ALA A 303 0.63 -17.06 -13.45
CA ALA A 303 1.07 -18.28 -12.77
C ALA A 303 1.89 -19.20 -13.68
N GLN A 304 1.60 -19.22 -14.99
CA GLN A 304 2.35 -19.99 -15.98
C GLN A 304 3.70 -19.36 -16.33
N SER A 305 3.80 -18.04 -16.29
CA SER A 305 5.02 -17.27 -16.62
C SER A 305 5.91 -16.96 -15.43
N ASP A 306 5.48 -17.26 -14.18
CA ASP A 306 6.26 -16.96 -12.98
C ASP A 306 7.57 -17.79 -12.91
N THR A 307 8.67 -17.14 -13.21
CA THR A 307 10.03 -17.70 -13.12
C THR A 307 10.80 -17.26 -11.87
N THR A 308 10.17 -16.49 -10.97
CA THR A 308 10.84 -15.90 -9.78
C THR A 308 11.38 -16.94 -8.80
N HIS A 309 10.93 -18.19 -8.89
CA HIS A 309 11.46 -19.31 -8.12
C HIS A 309 12.75 -19.91 -8.73
N ARG A 310 13.11 -19.55 -9.99
CA ARG A 310 14.25 -20.11 -10.74
C ARG A 310 15.53 -19.28 -10.64
N TRP A 311 15.59 -18.25 -9.84
CA TRP A 311 16.72 -17.33 -9.74
C TRP A 311 18.08 -18.00 -9.35
N ARG A 312 18.06 -19.24 -8.88
CA ARG A 312 19.24 -20.03 -8.53
C ARG A 312 19.73 -20.99 -9.64
N SER A 313 19.05 -21.13 -10.74
CA SER A 313 19.42 -22.11 -11.77
C SER A 313 20.44 -21.59 -12.80
N GLY A 314 20.92 -20.36 -12.67
CA GLY A 314 21.89 -19.75 -13.59
C GLY A 314 23.37 -19.97 -13.26
N GLU A 315 23.73 -20.58 -12.12
CA GLU A 315 25.14 -20.73 -11.68
C GLU A 315 25.69 -22.17 -11.72
N ALA A 316 25.03 -23.10 -12.42
CA ALA A 316 25.50 -24.51 -12.47
C ALA A 316 26.12 -24.87 -13.82
N THR A 317 26.73 -23.92 -14.54
CA THR A 317 27.59 -24.22 -15.72
C THR A 317 28.76 -23.24 -15.77
N ALA A 318 29.79 -23.51 -15.01
CA ALA A 318 31.17 -23.12 -15.29
C ALA A 318 32.10 -24.16 -14.69
#